data_99f11c8668afacdc6f850d4039fea8e8
#
_entry.id   99f11c8668afacdc6f850d4039fea8e8
#
_cell.length_a   1.000
_cell.length_b   1.000
_cell.length_c   1.000
_cell.angle_alpha   90.00
_cell.angle_beta   90.00
_cell.angle_gamma   90.00
#
_symmetry.space_group_name_H-M   'P 1'
#
loop_
_entity.id
_entity.type
_entity.pdbx_description
1 polymer ?
#
loop_
_entity_poly.entity_id
_entity_poly.type
_entity_poly.pdbx_seq_one_letter_code
_entity_poly.pdbx_strand_id
1 'polypeptide(L)'
;MEKINLNEYLAANEYPGRGIAVAMAPDGRQMFIGYFIMGRSENSRNRVFDPVPERGGICTVAADPAKLEDPSLIIYNPVLTLGKTHIVTNGDQTDTIYDLMSQGKSFADALRTRTFEPDGPNYTPRISAVVYADGSYQM
;
A
#
# COMPACT_ATOMS: atom_id res chain seq x y z
N MET A 1 -11.74 -20.87 -9.75
CA MET A 1 -10.64 -20.18 -9.04
C MET A 1 -10.30 -21.00 -7.81
N GLU A 2 -9.08 -21.43 -7.68
CA GLU A 2 -8.63 -22.24 -6.54
C GLU A 2 -8.63 -21.37 -5.28
N LYS A 3 -9.16 -21.89 -4.17
CA LYS A 3 -9.14 -21.20 -2.89
C LYS A 3 -7.80 -21.47 -2.22
N ILE A 4 -7.02 -20.41 -2.00
CA ILE A 4 -5.75 -20.47 -1.29
C ILE A 4 -6.01 -20.14 0.18
N ASN A 5 -5.47 -20.95 1.09
CA ASN A 5 -5.36 -20.57 2.49
C ASN A 5 -4.22 -19.55 2.63
N LEU A 6 -4.57 -18.27 2.70
CA LEU A 6 -3.59 -17.19 2.74
C LEU A 6 -2.63 -17.31 3.93
N ASN A 7 -3.13 -17.77 5.08
CA ASN A 7 -2.32 -17.90 6.29
C ASN A 7 -1.24 -18.97 6.11
N GLU A 8 -1.60 -20.14 5.58
CA GLU A 8 -0.63 -21.21 5.28
C GLU A 8 0.37 -20.78 4.20
N TYR A 9 -0.12 -20.10 3.17
CA TYR A 9 0.73 -19.61 2.08
C TYR A 9 1.77 -18.59 2.58
N LEU A 10 1.39 -17.63 3.41
CA LEU A 10 2.29 -16.64 3.97
C LEU A 10 3.27 -17.26 4.98
N ALA A 11 2.81 -18.20 5.82
CA ALA A 11 3.65 -18.89 6.80
C ALA A 11 4.72 -19.77 6.15
N ALA A 12 4.43 -20.33 4.98
CA ALA A 12 5.37 -21.16 4.21
C ALA A 12 6.38 -20.35 3.38
N ASN A 13 6.24 -19.04 3.30
CA ASN A 13 7.08 -18.16 2.48
C ASN A 13 8.01 -17.32 3.35
N GLU A 14 9.31 -17.58 3.30
CA GLU A 14 10.33 -16.84 4.08
C GLU A 14 10.38 -15.34 3.72
N TYR A 15 9.99 -14.98 2.50
CA TYR A 15 9.94 -13.60 2.04
C TYR A 15 8.65 -13.32 1.25
N PRO A 16 7.51 -13.15 1.91
CA PRO A 16 6.24 -12.81 1.25
C PRO A 16 6.25 -11.42 0.59
N GLY A 17 7.27 -10.62 0.82
CA GLY A 17 7.48 -9.32 0.20
C GLY A 17 6.47 -8.29 0.66
N ARG A 18 5.42 -8.08 -0.11
CA ARG A 18 4.37 -7.11 0.18
C ARG A 18 3.03 -7.58 -0.38
N GLY A 19 1.95 -7.18 0.25
CA GLY A 19 0.62 -7.55 -0.23
C GLY A 19 -0.46 -6.59 0.23
N ILE A 20 -1.51 -6.55 -0.58
CA ILE A 20 -2.76 -5.86 -0.28
C ILE A 20 -3.86 -6.92 -0.27
N ALA A 21 -4.67 -6.93 0.77
CA ALA A 21 -5.86 -7.75 0.88
C ALA A 21 -7.08 -6.85 1.07
N VAL A 22 -8.13 -7.10 0.30
CA VAL A 22 -9.43 -6.44 0.46
C VAL A 22 -10.45 -7.52 0.75
N ALA A 23 -11.19 -7.37 1.83
CA ALA A 23 -12.19 -8.33 2.26
C ALA A 23 -13.46 -7.63 2.75
N MET A 24 -14.60 -8.28 2.54
CA MET A 24 -15.89 -7.87 3.09
C MET A 24 -16.20 -8.74 4.31
N ALA A 25 -16.68 -8.13 5.39
CA ALA A 25 -17.21 -8.87 6.53
C ALA A 25 -18.39 -9.76 6.10
N PRO A 26 -18.64 -10.91 6.77
CA PRO A 26 -19.73 -11.80 6.40
C PRO A 26 -21.12 -11.15 6.44
N ASP A 27 -21.29 -10.11 7.26
CA ASP A 27 -22.54 -9.34 7.37
C ASP A 27 -22.71 -8.26 6.28
N GLY A 28 -21.70 -8.08 5.42
CA GLY A 28 -21.70 -7.10 4.33
C GLY A 28 -21.62 -5.63 4.77
N ARG A 29 -21.32 -5.35 6.04
CA ARG A 29 -21.36 -3.99 6.61
C ARG A 29 -20.01 -3.32 6.72
N GLN A 30 -18.94 -4.11 6.72
CA GLN A 30 -17.58 -3.61 6.91
C GLN A 30 -16.66 -4.14 5.83
N MET A 31 -15.81 -3.25 5.31
CA MET A 31 -14.68 -3.62 4.47
C MET A 31 -13.40 -3.61 5.31
N PHE A 32 -12.54 -4.58 5.07
CA PHE A 32 -11.21 -4.66 5.64
C PHE A 32 -10.17 -4.46 4.53
N ILE A 33 -9.20 -3.64 4.81
CA ILE A 33 -8.02 -3.47 3.97
C ILE A 33 -6.82 -3.88 4.80
N GLY A 34 -6.13 -4.93 4.38
CA GLY A 34 -4.86 -5.35 4.97
C GLY A 34 -3.72 -4.96 4.06
N TYR A 35 -2.70 -4.32 4.62
CA TYR A 35 -1.44 -4.07 3.95
C TYR A 35 -0.30 -4.61 4.79
N PHE A 36 0.59 -5.38 4.18
CA PHE A 36 1.82 -5.82 4.82
C PHE A 36 3.02 -5.56 3.91
N ILE A 37 4.17 -5.36 4.52
CA ILE A 37 5.42 -5.08 3.83
C ILE A 37 6.59 -5.69 4.58
N MET A 38 7.53 -6.26 3.82
CA MET A 38 8.78 -6.80 4.32
C MET A 38 9.94 -6.19 3.56
N GLY A 39 10.95 -5.69 4.26
CA GLY A 39 12.15 -5.13 3.68
C GLY A 39 13.23 -6.20 3.42
N ARG A 40 14.00 -6.07 2.34
CA ARG A 40 15.16 -6.94 2.05
C ARG A 40 16.40 -6.49 2.81
N SER A 41 16.71 -5.19 2.76
CA SER A 41 17.88 -4.60 3.41
C SER A 41 17.56 -4.16 4.85
N GLU A 42 18.60 -3.90 5.64
CA GLU A 42 18.47 -3.35 6.98
C GLU A 42 17.76 -1.99 6.94
N ASN A 43 18.16 -1.10 6.03
CA ASN A 43 17.49 0.18 5.82
C ASN A 43 15.99 0.01 5.51
N SER A 44 15.62 -0.90 4.61
CA SER A 44 14.21 -1.13 4.26
C SER A 44 13.38 -1.81 5.35
N ARG A 45 14.00 -2.45 6.34
CA ARG A 45 13.32 -3.00 7.54
C ARG A 45 13.17 -1.98 8.65
N ASN A 46 13.95 -0.90 8.61
CA ASN A 46 13.95 0.15 9.61
C ASN A 46 12.74 1.08 9.45
N ARG A 47 11.53 0.54 9.55
CA ARG A 47 10.29 1.32 9.43
C ARG A 47 9.15 0.70 10.24
N VAL A 48 8.29 1.57 10.70
CA VAL A 48 7.01 1.25 11.35
C VAL A 48 5.90 2.06 10.71
N PHE A 49 4.66 1.71 10.97
CA PHE A 49 3.50 2.48 10.54
C PHE A 49 3.12 3.51 11.60
N ASP A 50 2.81 4.71 11.13
CA ASP A 50 2.33 5.81 11.97
C ASP A 50 1.06 6.42 11.36
N PRO A 51 0.06 6.80 12.16
CA PRO A 51 -1.17 7.39 11.63
C PRO A 51 -0.92 8.80 11.07
N VAL A 52 -1.66 9.13 10.00
CA VAL A 52 -1.74 10.47 9.39
C VAL A 52 -3.20 10.94 9.45
N PRO A 53 -3.67 11.41 10.62
CA PRO A 53 -5.09 11.70 10.86
C PRO A 53 -5.67 12.75 9.92
N GLU A 54 -4.89 13.77 9.55
CA GLU A 54 -5.28 14.86 8.66
C GLU A 54 -5.57 14.42 7.23
N ARG A 55 -5.03 13.26 6.83
CA ARG A 55 -5.27 12.62 5.52
C ARG A 55 -6.05 11.31 5.64
N GLY A 56 -6.52 10.97 6.85
CA GLY A 56 -7.25 9.74 7.12
C GLY A 56 -6.47 8.48 6.74
N GLY A 57 -5.17 8.47 6.97
CA GLY A 57 -4.28 7.47 6.43
C GLY A 57 -3.20 6.99 7.40
N ILE A 58 -2.21 6.33 6.83
CA ILE A 58 -1.04 5.76 7.51
C ILE A 58 0.19 6.12 6.69
N CYS A 59 1.29 6.51 7.34
CA CYS A 59 2.60 6.64 6.73
C CYS A 59 3.58 5.59 7.27
N THR A 60 4.67 5.37 6.56
CA THR A 60 5.85 4.71 7.12
C THR A 60 6.81 5.75 7.69
N VAL A 61 7.38 5.47 8.84
CA VAL A 61 8.43 6.27 9.48
C VAL A 61 9.60 5.39 9.87
N ALA A 62 10.79 5.96 10.06
CA ALA A 62 11.93 5.20 10.53
C ALA A 62 11.69 4.69 11.96
N ALA A 63 11.89 3.40 12.19
CA ALA A 63 11.83 2.81 13.54
C ALA A 63 12.98 3.33 14.41
N ASP A 64 14.16 3.50 13.79
CA ASP A 64 15.35 4.13 14.39
C ASP A 64 15.84 5.21 13.42
N PRO A 65 15.56 6.50 13.67
CA PRO A 65 15.98 7.60 12.79
C PRO A 65 17.50 7.68 12.57
N ALA A 66 18.31 7.23 13.53
CA ALA A 66 19.77 7.24 13.43
C ALA A 66 20.31 6.24 12.39
N LYS A 67 19.49 5.25 12.01
CA LYS A 67 19.81 4.21 11.01
C LYS A 67 19.18 4.45 9.66
N LEU A 68 18.50 5.58 9.48
CA LEU A 68 17.88 5.91 8.20
C LEU A 68 18.94 6.42 7.22
N GLU A 69 19.25 5.63 6.20
CA GLU A 69 20.22 5.98 5.17
C GLU A 69 19.56 6.72 4.00
N ASP A 70 18.59 6.09 3.34
CA ASP A 70 17.86 6.65 2.19
C ASP A 70 16.35 6.46 2.40
N PRO A 71 15.60 7.56 2.61
CA PRO A 71 14.15 7.49 2.80
C PRO A 71 13.35 7.27 1.51
N SER A 72 13.94 7.50 0.33
CA SER A 72 13.21 7.75 -0.92
C SER A 72 12.24 6.64 -1.34
N LEU A 73 12.56 5.37 -1.03
CA LEU A 73 11.73 4.21 -1.38
C LEU A 73 11.11 3.50 -0.17
N ILE A 74 11.37 4.00 1.03
CA ILE A 74 10.91 3.34 2.26
C ILE A 74 9.98 4.20 3.11
N ILE A 75 10.03 5.53 2.96
CA ILE A 75 9.16 6.48 3.66
C ILE A 75 8.12 7.00 2.66
N TYR A 76 6.86 6.64 2.88
CA TYR A 76 5.72 6.99 2.03
C TYR A 76 4.41 6.76 2.78
N ASN A 77 3.29 7.11 2.17
CA ASN A 77 1.96 6.87 2.71
C ASN A 77 1.37 5.58 2.09
N PRO A 78 1.40 4.41 2.74
CA PRO A 78 0.80 3.21 2.18
C PRO A 78 -0.73 3.28 2.09
N VAL A 79 -1.38 4.08 2.93
CA VAL A 79 -2.83 4.27 2.93
C VAL A 79 -3.17 5.75 3.03
N LEU A 80 -4.05 6.23 2.15
CA LEU A 80 -4.67 7.55 2.25
C LEU A 80 -6.16 7.45 1.98
N THR A 81 -6.94 8.39 2.57
CA THR A 81 -8.39 8.43 2.39
C THR A 81 -8.81 9.74 1.72
N LEU A 82 -9.46 9.62 0.56
CA LEU A 82 -10.06 10.73 -0.15
C LEU A 82 -11.59 10.69 0.02
N GLY A 83 -12.12 11.51 0.94
CA GLY A 83 -13.53 11.45 1.31
C GLY A 83 -13.89 10.10 1.96
N LYS A 84 -14.61 9.24 1.22
CA LYS A 84 -14.96 7.88 1.65
C LYS A 84 -14.26 6.79 0.80
N THR A 85 -13.26 7.18 0.04
CA THR A 85 -12.48 6.27 -0.82
C THR A 85 -11.12 6.04 -0.19
N HIS A 86 -10.75 4.80 0.00
CA HIS A 86 -9.45 4.41 0.55
C HIS A 86 -8.52 3.96 -0.57
N ILE A 87 -7.33 4.53 -0.58
CA ILE A 87 -6.26 4.22 -1.53
C ILE A 87 -5.17 3.50 -0.76
N VAL A 88 -4.72 2.35 -1.23
CA VAL A 88 -3.65 1.57 -0.61
C VAL A 88 -2.63 1.12 -1.64
N THR A 89 -1.36 1.34 -1.36
CA THR A 89 -0.26 0.95 -2.26
C THR A 89 1.01 0.56 -1.51
N ASN A 90 2.00 0.08 -2.25
CA ASN A 90 3.30 -0.31 -1.69
C ASN A 90 4.40 0.74 -1.84
N GLY A 91 4.06 1.99 -2.14
CA GLY A 91 5.06 3.05 -2.36
C GLY A 91 4.46 4.44 -2.49
N ASP A 92 5.26 5.38 -2.96
CA ASP A 92 4.91 6.80 -3.13
C ASP A 92 3.79 7.08 -4.15
N GLN A 93 3.40 6.08 -4.95
CA GLN A 93 2.28 6.24 -5.88
C GLN A 93 0.94 6.46 -5.17
N THR A 94 0.82 6.20 -3.87
CA THR A 94 -0.38 6.55 -3.11
C THR A 94 -0.69 8.03 -3.21
N ASP A 95 0.32 8.88 -3.02
CA ASP A 95 0.18 10.34 -3.12
C ASP A 95 -0.20 10.76 -4.54
N THR A 96 0.44 10.16 -5.55
CA THR A 96 0.09 10.41 -6.96
C THR A 96 -1.38 10.08 -7.26
N ILE A 97 -1.85 8.92 -6.79
CA ILE A 97 -3.23 8.48 -6.98
C ILE A 97 -4.18 9.42 -6.24
N TYR A 98 -3.88 9.75 -4.98
CA TYR A 98 -4.67 10.67 -4.18
C TYR A 98 -4.82 12.04 -4.87
N ASP A 99 -3.72 12.62 -5.32
CA ASP A 99 -3.71 13.95 -5.94
C ASP A 99 -4.48 13.97 -7.26
N LEU A 100 -4.28 12.98 -8.13
CA LEU A 100 -4.97 12.91 -9.40
C LEU A 100 -6.46 12.61 -9.23
N MET A 101 -6.83 11.71 -8.30
CA MET A 101 -8.24 11.46 -8.01
C MET A 101 -8.93 12.65 -7.36
N SER A 102 -8.24 13.45 -6.54
CA SER A 102 -8.77 14.70 -5.98
C SER A 102 -9.08 15.75 -7.05
N GLN A 103 -8.39 15.66 -8.21
CA GLN A 103 -8.61 16.49 -9.39
C GLN A 103 -9.66 15.88 -10.36
N GLY A 104 -10.35 14.80 -9.97
CA GLY A 104 -11.39 14.16 -10.77
C GLY A 104 -10.88 13.16 -11.82
N LYS A 105 -9.59 12.78 -11.80
CA LYS A 105 -9.06 11.69 -12.63
C LYS A 105 -9.47 10.34 -12.09
N SER A 106 -9.55 9.33 -12.96
CA SER A 106 -9.81 7.97 -12.51
C SER A 106 -8.57 7.33 -11.86
N PHE A 107 -8.79 6.28 -11.05
CA PHE A 107 -7.72 5.45 -10.53
C PHE A 107 -6.83 4.88 -11.64
N ALA A 108 -7.43 4.40 -12.73
CA ALA A 108 -6.71 3.88 -13.87
C ALA A 108 -5.84 4.95 -14.58
N ASP A 109 -6.32 6.19 -14.68
CA ASP A 109 -5.53 7.29 -15.25
C ASP A 109 -4.34 7.64 -14.36
N ALA A 110 -4.53 7.63 -13.04
CA ALA A 110 -3.44 7.85 -12.10
C ALA A 110 -2.36 6.76 -12.22
N LEU A 111 -2.75 5.49 -12.33
CA LEU A 111 -1.79 4.38 -12.49
C LEU A 111 -0.99 4.48 -13.79
N ARG A 112 -1.56 4.97 -14.90
CA ARG A 112 -0.85 5.15 -16.17
C ARG A 112 0.29 6.16 -16.10
N THR A 113 0.33 7.01 -15.08
CA THR A 113 1.43 7.96 -14.87
C THR A 113 2.63 7.37 -14.14
N ARG A 114 2.52 6.12 -13.69
CA ARG A 114 3.56 5.48 -12.86
C ARG A 114 4.08 4.21 -13.54
N THR A 115 5.35 3.95 -13.31
CA THR A 115 6.05 2.72 -13.69
C THR A 115 6.50 1.99 -12.42
N PHE A 116 7.24 0.90 -12.55
CA PHE A 116 7.90 0.21 -11.44
C PHE A 116 8.82 1.15 -10.64
N GLU A 117 9.27 0.73 -9.47
CA GLU A 117 10.21 1.52 -8.64
C GLU A 117 11.57 1.64 -9.32
N PRO A 118 12.27 2.78 -9.18
CA PRO A 118 13.59 2.98 -9.78
C PRO A 118 14.72 2.33 -8.97
N ASP A 119 14.48 1.13 -8.42
CA ASP A 119 15.37 0.39 -7.54
C ASP A 119 16.16 -0.70 -8.31
N GLY A 120 16.78 -0.33 -9.44
CA GLY A 120 17.60 -1.26 -10.19
C GLY A 120 18.63 -2.02 -9.30
N PRO A 121 18.85 -3.32 -9.53
CA PRO A 121 18.33 -4.14 -10.62
C PRO A 121 16.96 -4.78 -10.36
N ASN A 122 16.30 -4.53 -9.23
CA ASN A 122 15.06 -5.20 -8.85
C ASN A 122 13.85 -4.72 -9.65
N TYR A 123 13.80 -3.40 -9.95
CA TYR A 123 12.66 -2.75 -10.59
C TYR A 123 11.33 -3.18 -9.97
N THR A 124 11.22 -2.99 -8.65
CA THR A 124 10.14 -3.54 -7.83
C THR A 124 8.77 -3.16 -8.38
N PRO A 125 7.90 -4.14 -8.64
CA PRO A 125 6.55 -3.88 -9.14
C PRO A 125 5.74 -3.07 -8.13
N ARG A 126 4.94 -2.13 -8.63
CA ARG A 126 3.97 -1.39 -7.82
C ARG A 126 2.67 -2.17 -7.74
N ILE A 127 2.17 -2.35 -6.53
CA ILE A 127 0.82 -2.88 -6.29
C ILE A 127 -0.04 -1.76 -5.70
N SER A 128 -1.27 -1.67 -6.15
CA SER A 128 -2.18 -0.60 -5.76
C SER A 128 -3.61 -1.11 -5.73
N ALA A 129 -4.39 -0.62 -4.77
CA ALA A 129 -5.83 -0.84 -4.72
C ALA A 129 -6.55 0.45 -4.32
N VAL A 130 -7.79 0.56 -4.75
CA VAL A 130 -8.76 1.55 -4.31
C VAL A 130 -10.03 0.85 -3.86
N VAL A 131 -10.57 1.26 -2.71
CA VAL A 131 -11.83 0.78 -2.17
C VAL A 131 -12.79 1.95 -2.06
N TYR A 132 -13.93 1.85 -2.73
CA TYR A 132 -14.93 2.91 -2.79
C TYR A 132 -15.97 2.79 -1.65
N ALA A 133 -16.71 3.87 -1.44
CA ALA A 133 -17.72 3.97 -0.38
C ALA A 133 -18.85 2.93 -0.47
N ASP A 134 -19.13 2.41 -1.65
CA ASP A 134 -20.13 1.39 -1.92
C ASP A 134 -19.61 -0.06 -1.72
N GLY A 135 -18.36 -0.19 -1.31
CA GLY A 135 -17.69 -1.48 -1.13
C GLY A 135 -17.11 -2.08 -2.41
N SER A 136 -17.27 -1.42 -3.56
CA SER A 136 -16.55 -1.81 -4.77
C SER A 136 -15.06 -1.49 -4.66
N TYR A 137 -14.23 -2.20 -5.41
CA TYR A 137 -12.78 -1.98 -5.41
C TYR A 137 -12.15 -2.27 -6.77
N GLN A 138 -10.98 -1.72 -6.98
CA GLN A 138 -10.08 -2.01 -8.12
C GLN A 138 -8.67 -2.32 -7.59
N MET A 139 -7.97 -3.23 -8.25
CA MET A 139 -6.58 -3.59 -7.95
C MET A 139 -5.77 -3.71 -9.23
#